data_3d8a9a87a4d4b3b12696168536a0260b
#
_entry.id   3d8a9a87a4d4b3b12696168536a0260b
#
_cell.length_a   1.000
_cell.length_b   1.000
_cell.length_c   1.000
_cell.angle_alpha   90.00
_cell.angle_beta   90.00
_cell.angle_gamma   90.00
#
_symmetry.space_group_name_H-M   'P 1'
#
loop_
_entity.id
_entity.type
_entity.pdbx_description
1 polymer ?
#
loop_
_entity_poly.entity_id
_entity_poly.type
_entity_poly.pdbx_seq_one_letter_code
_entity_poly.pdbx_strand_id
1 'polypeptide(L)'
;VREKTIRGTVIYIDEYGNVITNITRKLYESVRNGRQFALYFKRFDPITYVSQHYAEEGVGDTLCRFNSLGYLEIAIHLDRATDLLDLRLNDTVQIEFY
;
A
#
# COMPACT_ATOMS: atom_id res chain seq x y z
N VAL A 1 -7.98 11.50 9.95
CA VAL A 1 -8.04 10.06 10.21
C VAL A 1 -9.25 9.74 11.06
N ARG A 2 -10.06 8.83 10.60
CA ARG A 2 -11.17 8.31 11.41
C ARG A 2 -10.69 7.07 12.16
N GLU A 3 -11.48 6.66 13.15
CA GLU A 3 -11.17 5.51 13.98
C GLU A 3 -10.91 4.21 13.20
N LYS A 4 -11.53 4.06 12.02
CA LYS A 4 -11.47 2.83 11.23
C LYS A 4 -10.95 3.05 9.82
N THR A 5 -10.48 4.24 9.50
CA THR A 5 -10.09 4.56 8.13
C THR A 5 -8.85 5.44 8.14
N ILE A 6 -7.89 5.09 7.28
CA ILE A 6 -6.73 5.94 7.00
C ILE A 6 -6.80 6.29 5.51
N ARG A 7 -6.72 7.59 5.21
CA ARG A 7 -6.61 8.04 3.82
C ARG A 7 -5.21 8.60 3.62
N GLY A 8 -4.57 8.14 2.57
CA GLY A 8 -3.22 8.56 2.23
C GLY A 8 -3.08 8.98 0.79
N THR A 9 -1.90 9.44 0.45
CA THR A 9 -1.59 9.98 -0.87
C THR A 9 -0.27 9.38 -1.35
N VAL A 10 -0.16 9.13 -2.65
CA VAL A 10 1.09 8.71 -3.27
C VAL A 10 2.05 9.90 -3.28
N ILE A 11 3.19 9.74 -2.63
CA ILE A 11 4.19 10.82 -2.50
C ILE A 11 5.44 10.58 -3.32
N TYR A 12 5.68 9.36 -3.79
CA TYR A 12 6.87 9.03 -4.55
C TYR A 12 6.66 7.77 -5.36
N ILE A 13 7.27 7.72 -6.54
CA ILE A 13 7.30 6.53 -7.38
C ILE A 13 8.77 6.27 -7.68
N ASP A 14 9.27 5.10 -7.29
CA ASP A 14 10.69 4.81 -7.47
C ASP A 14 11.02 4.36 -8.89
N GLU A 15 12.30 4.13 -9.15
CA GLU A 15 12.76 3.75 -10.49
C GLU A 15 12.25 2.38 -10.94
N TYR A 16 11.84 1.52 -10.01
CA TYR A 16 11.26 0.22 -10.30
C TYR A 16 9.75 0.27 -10.47
N GLY A 17 9.16 1.46 -10.36
CA GLY A 17 7.71 1.63 -10.48
C GLY A 17 6.92 1.28 -9.23
N ASN A 18 7.59 1.13 -8.09
CA ASN A 18 6.91 0.94 -6.81
C ASN A 18 6.31 2.26 -6.34
N VAL A 19 5.12 2.17 -5.75
CA VAL A 19 4.34 3.34 -5.36
C VAL A 19 4.45 3.51 -3.85
N ILE A 20 5.01 4.65 -3.42
CA ILE A 20 5.22 4.95 -2.01
C ILE A 20 4.18 5.96 -1.55
N THR A 21 3.48 5.65 -0.46
CA THR A 21 2.46 6.51 0.11
C THR A 21 2.98 7.21 1.35
N ASN A 22 2.21 8.20 1.84
CA ASN A 22 2.54 8.89 3.08
C ASN A 22 1.94 8.21 4.32
N ILE A 23 1.39 7.00 4.19
CA ILE A 23 0.89 6.24 5.33
C ILE A 23 2.07 5.60 6.03
N THR A 24 2.29 5.99 7.30
CA THR A 24 3.40 5.45 8.08
C THR A 24 3.00 4.16 8.80
N ARG A 25 3.99 3.32 9.08
CA ARG A 25 3.77 2.12 9.91
C ARG A 25 3.19 2.50 11.27
N LYS A 26 3.69 3.58 11.87
CA LYS A 26 3.23 4.02 13.17
C LYS A 26 1.74 4.35 13.17
N LEU A 27 1.29 5.11 12.17
CA LEU A 27 -0.13 5.46 12.03
C LEU A 27 -0.97 4.20 11.77
N TYR A 28 -0.51 3.35 10.86
CA TYR A 28 -1.19 2.11 10.52
C TYR A 28 -1.41 1.24 11.77
N GLU A 29 -0.37 1.03 12.55
CA GLU A 29 -0.46 0.19 13.74
C GLU A 29 -1.35 0.80 14.82
N SER A 30 -1.32 2.13 14.97
CA SER A 30 -2.14 2.80 15.97
C SER A 30 -3.64 2.69 15.68
N VAL A 31 -4.02 2.70 14.39
CA VAL A 31 -5.43 2.61 14.00
C VAL A 31 -5.87 1.15 13.88
N ARG A 32 -4.98 0.28 13.42
CA ARG A 32 -5.32 -1.12 13.19
C ARG A 32 -5.80 -1.83 14.45
N ASN A 33 -5.07 -1.70 15.52
CA ASN A 33 -5.43 -2.27 16.82
C ASN A 33 -5.92 -3.72 16.72
N GLY A 34 -5.18 -4.57 16.02
CA GLY A 34 -5.49 -5.99 15.86
C GLY A 34 -6.60 -6.32 14.87
N ARG A 35 -7.18 -5.33 14.22
CA ARG A 35 -8.28 -5.54 13.26
C ARG A 35 -7.74 -5.97 11.89
N GLN A 36 -8.61 -6.58 11.11
CA GLN A 36 -8.32 -6.84 9.71
C GLN A 36 -8.45 -5.55 8.92
N PHE A 37 -7.81 -5.49 7.75
CA PHE A 37 -7.87 -4.30 6.93
C PHE A 37 -7.99 -4.63 5.45
N ALA A 38 -8.41 -3.64 4.67
CA ALA A 38 -8.38 -3.67 3.22
C ALA A 38 -7.81 -2.34 2.73
N LEU A 39 -6.78 -2.40 1.90
CA LEU A 39 -6.17 -1.24 1.26
C LEU A 39 -6.77 -1.08 -0.13
N TYR A 40 -7.49 0.01 -0.33
CA TYR A 40 -8.17 0.31 -1.58
C TYR A 40 -7.41 1.35 -2.39
N PHE A 41 -7.35 1.14 -3.68
CA PHE A 41 -6.79 2.09 -4.63
C PHE A 41 -7.45 1.87 -5.99
N LYS A 42 -7.93 2.97 -6.60
CA LYS A 42 -8.59 2.91 -7.91
C LYS A 42 -9.71 1.85 -7.94
N ARG A 43 -9.77 1.05 -9.00
CA ARG A 43 -10.81 0.04 -9.22
C ARG A 43 -10.31 -1.38 -9.00
N PHE A 44 -9.10 -1.53 -8.46
CA PHE A 44 -8.49 -2.85 -8.31
C PHE A 44 -8.93 -3.49 -7.01
N ASP A 45 -8.81 -4.80 -6.96
CA ASP A 45 -9.12 -5.55 -5.75
C ASP A 45 -8.24 -5.06 -4.60
N PRO A 46 -8.80 -4.95 -3.39
CA PRO A 46 -8.01 -4.45 -2.27
C PRO A 46 -6.93 -5.43 -1.83
N ILE A 47 -5.87 -4.89 -1.25
CA ILE A 47 -4.84 -5.67 -0.59
C ILE A 47 -5.24 -5.80 0.87
N THR A 48 -5.24 -7.02 1.40
CA THR A 48 -5.76 -7.30 2.75
C THR A 48 -4.69 -7.74 3.74
N TYR A 49 -3.43 -7.77 3.35
CA TYR A 49 -2.33 -8.13 4.25
C TYR A 49 -1.05 -7.42 3.83
N VAL A 50 -0.14 -7.27 4.80
CA VAL A 50 1.16 -6.67 4.56
C VAL A 50 2.17 -7.78 4.33
N SER A 51 2.86 -7.73 3.20
CA SER A 51 3.90 -8.72 2.87
C SER A 51 5.18 -8.38 3.61
N GLN A 52 5.83 -9.40 4.16
CA GLN A 52 7.10 -9.22 4.87
C GLN A 52 8.28 -9.25 3.91
N HIS A 53 8.19 -10.08 2.90
CA HIS A 53 9.23 -10.22 1.89
C HIS A 53 8.62 -10.12 0.51
N TYR A 54 9.31 -9.41 -0.37
CA TYR A 54 8.88 -9.21 -1.74
C TYR A 54 8.64 -10.55 -2.44
N ALA A 55 9.49 -11.53 -2.17
CA ALA A 55 9.45 -12.83 -2.84
C ALA A 55 8.35 -13.77 -2.32
N GLU A 56 7.60 -13.37 -1.29
CA GLU A 56 6.46 -14.15 -0.82
C GLU A 56 5.35 -14.23 -1.84
N GLU A 57 5.27 -13.22 -2.71
CA GLU A 57 4.19 -13.13 -3.71
C GLU A 57 4.60 -13.80 -5.01
N GLY A 58 3.62 -14.28 -5.75
CA GLY A 58 3.86 -14.79 -7.09
C GLY A 58 4.22 -13.66 -8.05
N VAL A 59 4.86 -14.01 -9.16
CA VAL A 59 5.18 -13.02 -10.20
C VAL A 59 3.89 -12.36 -10.69
N GLY A 60 3.86 -11.04 -10.70
CA GLY A 60 2.70 -10.27 -11.12
C GLY A 60 1.67 -10.01 -10.03
N ASP A 61 1.83 -10.61 -8.83
CA ASP A 61 0.91 -10.35 -7.73
C ASP A 61 1.14 -8.97 -7.13
N THR A 62 0.04 -8.31 -6.80
CA THR A 62 0.07 -7.00 -6.14
C THR A 62 0.27 -7.21 -4.64
N LEU A 63 1.16 -6.41 -4.06
CA LEU A 63 1.47 -6.51 -2.64
C LEU A 63 1.64 -5.12 -2.03
N CYS A 64 1.55 -5.04 -0.70
CA CYS A 64 1.96 -3.84 0.03
C CYS A 64 2.89 -4.23 1.17
N ARG A 65 3.77 -3.30 1.52
CA ARG A 65 4.72 -3.48 2.62
C ARG A 65 5.16 -2.11 3.11
N PHE A 66 5.79 -2.08 4.29
CA PHE A 66 6.41 -0.85 4.77
C PHE A 66 7.88 -0.86 4.36
N ASN A 67 8.32 0.23 3.75
CA ASN A 67 9.71 0.35 3.29
C ASN A 67 10.63 0.67 4.47
N SER A 68 11.92 0.84 4.20
CA SER A 68 12.93 1.09 5.25
C SER A 68 12.71 2.41 5.99
N LEU A 69 11.98 3.36 5.38
CA LEU A 69 11.65 4.63 6.01
C LEU A 69 10.33 4.59 6.78
N GLY A 70 9.64 3.44 6.76
CA GLY A 70 8.39 3.28 7.47
C GLY A 70 7.15 3.72 6.71
N TYR A 71 7.25 3.98 5.40
CA TYR A 71 6.10 4.33 4.58
C TYR A 71 5.50 3.11 3.89
N LEU A 72 4.19 3.10 3.75
CA LEU A 72 3.50 2.01 3.05
C LEU A 72 3.77 2.11 1.55
N GLU A 73 4.25 1.02 1.00
CA GLU A 73 4.61 0.89 -0.42
C GLU A 73 3.69 -0.13 -1.08
N ILE A 74 3.23 0.19 -2.28
CA ILE A 74 2.44 -0.73 -3.11
C ILE A 74 3.33 -1.16 -4.27
N ALA A 75 3.45 -2.47 -4.48
CA ALA A 75 4.34 -3.02 -5.49
C ALA A 75 3.67 -4.19 -6.20
N ILE A 76 4.21 -4.55 -7.35
CA ILE A 76 3.86 -5.79 -8.04
C ILE A 76 5.15 -6.58 -8.21
N HIS A 77 5.13 -7.85 -7.81
CA HIS A 77 6.31 -8.69 -7.86
C HIS A 77 6.81 -8.81 -9.30
N LEU A 78 8.03 -8.33 -9.54
CA LEU A 78 8.72 -8.34 -10.84
C LEU A 78 7.98 -7.54 -11.92
N ASP A 79 7.23 -6.50 -11.53
CA ASP A 79 6.59 -5.59 -12.48
C ASP A 79 6.45 -4.19 -11.88
N ARG A 80 5.97 -3.25 -12.68
CA ARG A 80 5.85 -1.86 -12.30
C ARG A 80 4.43 -1.55 -11.84
N ALA A 81 4.26 -1.37 -10.52
CA ALA A 81 2.95 -1.10 -9.93
C ALA A 81 2.33 0.19 -10.47
N THR A 82 3.12 1.26 -10.62
CA THR A 82 2.60 2.53 -11.11
C THR A 82 1.95 2.39 -12.49
N ASP A 83 2.53 1.58 -13.35
CA ASP A 83 1.99 1.40 -14.71
C ASP A 83 0.77 0.49 -14.72
N LEU A 84 0.86 -0.67 -14.08
CA LEU A 84 -0.22 -1.65 -14.12
C LEU A 84 -1.43 -1.24 -13.30
N LEU A 85 -1.22 -0.52 -12.20
CA LEU A 85 -2.32 -0.09 -11.33
C LEU A 85 -2.79 1.33 -11.63
N ASP A 86 -2.14 1.99 -12.60
CA ASP A 86 -2.43 3.38 -12.95
C ASP A 86 -2.41 4.31 -11.74
N LEU A 87 -1.44 4.09 -10.85
CA LEU A 87 -1.22 4.95 -9.68
C LEU A 87 -0.15 5.98 -9.99
N ARG A 88 -0.47 7.22 -9.75
CA ARG A 88 0.40 8.37 -10.04
C ARG A 88 0.62 9.20 -8.79
N LEU A 89 1.58 10.10 -8.83
CA LEU A 89 1.79 11.07 -7.75
C LEU A 89 0.48 11.77 -7.42
N ASN A 90 0.25 11.96 -6.14
CA ASN A 90 -0.93 12.64 -5.57
C ASN A 90 -2.23 11.83 -5.65
N ASP A 91 -2.21 10.62 -6.18
CA ASP A 91 -3.38 9.76 -6.13
C ASP A 91 -3.68 9.34 -4.69
N THR A 92 -4.95 9.14 -4.39
CA THR A 92 -5.41 8.77 -3.06
C THR A 92 -5.46 7.25 -2.91
N VAL A 93 -5.03 6.77 -1.74
CA VAL A 93 -5.23 5.39 -1.31
C VAL A 93 -5.95 5.41 0.04
N GLN A 94 -6.66 4.35 0.37
CA GLN A 94 -7.44 4.32 1.59
C GLN A 94 -7.38 2.94 2.24
N ILE A 95 -7.12 2.91 3.55
CA ILE A 95 -7.19 1.67 4.32
C ILE A 95 -8.45 1.72 5.17
N GLU A 96 -9.24 0.67 5.11
CA GLU A 96 -10.39 0.49 6.00
C GLU A 96 -10.13 -0.70 6.91
N PHE A 97 -10.45 -0.53 8.19
CA PHE A 97 -10.27 -1.55 9.22
C PHE A 97 -11.63 -2.07 9.68
N TYR A 98 -11.70 -3.38 9.92
CA TYR A 98 -12.95 -4.00 10.37
C TYR A 98 -12.72 -5.27 11.18
#